data_79597db5466670dd8ecdc036818b6e3b
#
_entry.id   79597db5466670dd8ecdc036818b6e3b
#
_cell.length_a   1.000
_cell.length_b   1.000
_cell.length_c   1.000
_cell.angle_alpha   90.00
_cell.angle_beta   90.00
_cell.angle_gamma   90.00
#
_symmetry.space_group_name_H-M   'P 1'
#
loop_
_entity.id
_entity.type
_entity.pdbx_description
1 polymer ?
#
loop_
_entity_poly.entity_id
_entity_poly.type
_entity_poly.pdbx_seq_one_letter_code
_entity_poly.pdbx_strand_id
1 'polypeptide(L)'
;GACIGSVAAKYIYSTQLTATVTFTAELAEKIKLLERKAVSTKNDANPTSNYKLTNETVTANTYELMPGVDIPKDPYVKITKKTPIPAYLYVEVVDTTPVITVDGTEKHIISYKMGADWREVTEVTGANGGKLYCYKNTVLTDTGDMQIYILDGGADAVVTVSDSYLAYKDSDDKLTFYAYLYEAYKKTESEYALPGEVYSQNKNT
;
A
#
# COMPACT_ATOMS: atom_id res chain seq x y z
N GLY A 1 -19.66 -17.76 -12.96
CA GLY A 1 -19.74 -17.05 -11.71
C GLY A 1 -18.61 -16.08 -11.54
N ALA A 2 -18.92 -14.90 -11.06
CA ALA A 2 -17.91 -13.90 -10.78
C ALA A 2 -17.30 -14.12 -9.40
N CYS A 3 -16.03 -13.83 -9.27
CA CYS A 3 -15.33 -13.85 -8.00
C CYS A 3 -15.32 -12.44 -7.42
N ILE A 4 -15.54 -12.34 -6.14
CA ILE A 4 -15.44 -11.08 -5.42
C ILE A 4 -14.14 -11.08 -4.63
N GLY A 5 -13.25 -10.15 -4.99
CA GLY A 5 -12.05 -9.87 -4.24
C GLY A 5 -12.12 -8.50 -3.60
N SER A 6 -11.43 -8.30 -2.51
CA SER A 6 -11.34 -6.99 -1.89
C SER A 6 -9.90 -6.49 -1.92
N VAL A 7 -9.77 -5.20 -2.17
CA VAL A 7 -8.48 -4.51 -2.09
C VAL A 7 -8.64 -3.42 -1.03
N ALA A 8 -7.85 -3.51 0.02
CA ALA A 8 -7.98 -2.65 1.18
C ALA A 8 -6.70 -1.86 1.42
N ALA A 9 -6.85 -0.68 1.96
CA ALA A 9 -5.74 0.14 2.43
C ALA A 9 -5.91 0.42 3.92
N LYS A 10 -4.83 0.31 4.66
CA LYS A 10 -4.84 0.44 6.11
C LYS A 10 -3.59 1.17 6.57
N TYR A 11 -3.68 1.96 7.61
CA TYR A 11 -2.51 2.60 8.19
C TYR A 11 -2.29 2.11 9.63
N ILE A 12 -1.03 2.04 10.01
CA ILE A 12 -0.61 1.77 11.36
C ILE A 12 0.45 2.79 11.74
N TYR A 13 0.31 3.32 12.93
CA TYR A 13 1.26 4.23 13.52
C TYR A 13 1.99 3.53 14.67
N SER A 14 3.28 3.79 14.80
CA SER A 14 4.08 3.27 15.90
C SER A 14 5.11 4.29 16.37
N THR A 15 5.50 4.18 17.64
CA THR A 15 6.52 5.03 18.24
C THR A 15 7.90 4.39 18.13
N GLN A 16 8.92 5.22 18.25
CA GLN A 16 10.30 4.78 18.32
C GLN A 16 10.57 4.01 19.62
N LEU A 17 11.26 2.88 19.51
CA LEU A 17 11.55 2.01 20.66
C LEU A 17 12.83 2.38 21.41
N THR A 18 13.81 2.96 20.73
CA THR A 18 15.15 3.18 21.29
C THR A 18 15.49 4.65 21.51
N ALA A 19 14.72 5.56 20.97
CA ALA A 19 14.96 6.97 21.08
C ALA A 19 14.45 7.54 22.41
N THR A 20 14.99 8.66 22.80
CA THR A 20 14.51 9.44 23.94
C THR A 20 13.30 10.31 23.60
N VAL A 21 13.00 10.46 22.32
CA VAL A 21 11.86 11.22 21.82
C VAL A 21 10.66 10.30 21.68
N THR A 22 9.53 10.69 22.19
CA THR A 22 8.28 9.93 22.13
C THR A 22 7.33 10.60 21.14
N PHE A 23 6.74 9.82 20.23
CA PHE A 23 5.66 10.30 19.39
C PHE A 23 4.41 10.54 20.23
N THR A 24 3.73 11.65 19.97
CA THR A 24 2.46 11.96 20.61
C THR A 24 1.30 11.34 19.84
N ALA A 25 0.13 11.24 20.47
CA ALA A 25 -1.09 10.81 19.82
C ALA A 25 -1.42 11.65 18.57
N GLU A 26 -1.04 12.91 18.54
CA GLU A 26 -1.21 13.79 17.39
C GLU A 26 -0.48 13.31 16.13
N LEU A 27 0.62 12.59 16.27
CA LEU A 27 1.35 12.04 15.12
C LEU A 27 0.60 10.88 14.47
N ALA A 28 -0.13 10.08 15.23
CA ALA A 28 -0.93 8.99 14.70
C ALA A 28 -2.03 9.47 13.75
N GLU A 29 -2.54 10.68 13.97
CA GLU A 29 -3.57 11.28 13.13
C GLU A 29 -3.01 11.92 11.84
N LYS A 30 -1.71 12.03 11.72
CA LYS A 30 -1.06 12.71 10.60
C LYS A 30 -0.93 11.86 9.35
N ILE A 31 -1.01 10.54 9.50
CA ILE A 31 -0.87 9.62 8.39
C ILE A 31 -2.20 8.92 8.12
N LYS A 32 -2.61 8.92 6.86
CA LYS A 32 -3.80 8.20 6.38
C LYS A 32 -3.45 7.43 5.13
N LEU A 33 -4.13 6.32 4.95
CA LEU A 33 -4.04 5.52 3.74
C LEU A 33 -5.42 5.47 3.10
N LEU A 34 -5.55 6.06 1.94
CA LEU A 34 -6.83 6.31 1.27
C LEU A 34 -6.76 5.90 -0.19
N GLU A 35 -7.92 5.74 -0.78
CA GLU A 35 -8.11 5.58 -2.22
C GLU A 35 -9.45 6.19 -2.61
N ARG A 36 -9.64 6.48 -3.89
CA ARG A 36 -10.96 6.88 -4.36
C ARG A 36 -11.89 5.68 -4.44
N LYS A 37 -13.16 5.91 -4.14
CA LYS A 37 -14.19 4.89 -4.24
C LYS A 37 -14.41 4.51 -5.69
N ALA A 38 -14.35 3.20 -5.95
CA ALA A 38 -14.66 2.61 -7.24
C ALA A 38 -16.15 2.24 -7.32
N VAL A 39 -16.76 2.53 -8.44
CA VAL A 39 -18.15 2.13 -8.72
C VAL A 39 -18.22 1.40 -10.06
N SER A 40 -19.15 0.45 -10.17
CA SER A 40 -19.34 -0.31 -11.39
C SER A 40 -19.83 0.59 -12.53
N THR A 41 -19.32 0.34 -13.72
CA THR A 41 -19.74 1.04 -14.95
C THR A 41 -20.82 0.29 -15.71
N LYS A 42 -21.35 -0.74 -15.13
CA LYS A 42 -22.33 -1.66 -15.78
C LYS A 42 -23.53 -0.95 -16.42
N ASN A 43 -23.96 0.18 -15.84
CA ASN A 43 -25.08 0.97 -16.36
C ASN A 43 -24.63 2.21 -17.15
N ASP A 44 -23.36 2.36 -17.41
CA ASP A 44 -22.83 3.51 -18.16
C ASP A 44 -22.89 3.26 -19.67
N ALA A 45 -23.05 4.33 -20.44
CA ALA A 45 -22.93 4.27 -21.90
C ALA A 45 -21.43 4.25 -22.26
N ASN A 46 -21.03 3.29 -23.09
CA ASN A 46 -19.65 3.18 -23.63
C ASN A 46 -18.57 3.18 -22.55
N PRO A 47 -18.62 2.28 -21.56
CA PRO A 47 -17.61 2.25 -20.51
C PRO A 47 -16.25 1.82 -21.07
N THR A 48 -15.16 2.41 -20.54
CA THR A 48 -13.79 2.06 -20.88
C THR A 48 -13.20 0.99 -19.95
N SER A 49 -13.87 0.74 -18.83
CA SER A 49 -13.48 -0.23 -17.81
C SER A 49 -14.73 -0.67 -17.05
N ASN A 50 -14.65 -1.80 -16.35
CA ASN A 50 -15.74 -2.32 -15.51
C ASN A 50 -15.99 -1.47 -14.27
N TYR A 51 -15.02 -0.65 -13.88
CA TYR A 51 -15.09 0.25 -12.74
C TYR A 51 -14.58 1.63 -13.12
N LYS A 52 -15.07 2.63 -12.43
CA LYS A 52 -14.55 4.00 -12.50
C LYS A 52 -14.36 4.53 -11.10
N LEU A 53 -13.39 5.41 -10.91
CA LEU A 53 -13.16 6.07 -9.65
C LEU A 53 -14.03 7.32 -9.53
N THR A 54 -14.53 7.56 -8.32
CA THR A 54 -15.32 8.75 -7.97
C THR A 54 -14.45 9.74 -7.21
N ASN A 55 -15.01 10.88 -6.85
CA ASN A 55 -14.29 11.86 -6.02
C ASN A 55 -14.40 11.56 -4.51
N GLU A 56 -15.17 10.54 -4.14
CA GLU A 56 -15.26 10.09 -2.75
C GLU A 56 -14.01 9.29 -2.37
N THR A 57 -13.47 9.51 -1.18
CA THR A 57 -12.34 8.75 -0.66
C THR A 57 -12.81 7.70 0.33
N VAL A 58 -12.19 6.53 0.26
CA VAL A 58 -12.50 5.37 1.10
C VAL A 58 -11.20 4.71 1.57
N THR A 59 -11.32 3.78 2.51
CA THR A 59 -10.19 2.98 2.98
C THR A 59 -10.15 1.59 2.34
N ALA A 60 -11.19 1.20 1.62
CA ALA A 60 -11.25 -0.09 0.92
C ALA A 60 -12.30 -0.05 -0.18
N ASN A 61 -12.05 -0.83 -1.22
CA ASN A 61 -13.03 -1.12 -2.29
C ASN A 61 -13.18 -2.62 -2.42
N THR A 62 -14.37 -3.05 -2.82
CA THR A 62 -14.65 -4.44 -3.16
C THR A 62 -14.97 -4.53 -4.64
N TYR A 63 -14.38 -5.51 -5.31
CA TYR A 63 -14.50 -5.67 -6.76
C TYR A 63 -15.00 -7.06 -7.09
N GLU A 64 -15.79 -7.13 -8.15
CA GLU A 64 -16.08 -8.35 -8.86
C GLU A 64 -14.95 -8.57 -9.88
N LEU A 65 -14.19 -9.65 -9.72
CA LEU A 65 -13.02 -9.90 -10.56
C LEU A 65 -13.44 -10.63 -11.84
N MET A 66 -12.92 -10.14 -12.96
CA MET A 66 -13.12 -10.76 -14.28
C MET A 66 -11.76 -11.01 -14.93
N PRO A 67 -11.57 -12.19 -15.58
CA PRO A 67 -10.30 -12.48 -16.23
C PRO A 67 -9.89 -11.43 -17.24
N GLY A 68 -8.62 -11.04 -17.21
CA GLY A 68 -8.02 -10.11 -18.16
C GLY A 68 -8.42 -8.65 -18.04
N VAL A 69 -9.08 -8.27 -16.94
CA VAL A 69 -9.61 -6.92 -16.78
C VAL A 69 -8.70 -6.09 -15.89
N ASP A 70 -8.45 -4.86 -16.32
CA ASP A 70 -7.79 -3.85 -15.49
C ASP A 70 -8.81 -3.14 -14.60
N ILE A 71 -8.46 -2.98 -13.33
CA ILE A 71 -9.27 -2.31 -12.33
C ILE A 71 -8.57 -1.04 -11.90
N PRO A 72 -9.22 0.13 -11.99
CA PRO A 72 -8.62 1.37 -11.52
C PRO A 72 -8.42 1.32 -10.00
N LYS A 73 -7.21 1.66 -9.55
CA LYS A 73 -6.80 1.56 -8.14
C LYS A 73 -5.74 2.59 -7.84
N ASP A 74 -6.05 3.58 -7.02
CA ASP A 74 -5.17 4.70 -6.74
C ASP A 74 -4.84 4.90 -5.25
N PRO A 75 -4.37 3.87 -4.54
CA PRO A 75 -4.04 4.03 -3.13
C PRO A 75 -2.95 5.07 -2.94
N TYR A 76 -3.10 5.90 -1.91
CA TYR A 76 -2.11 6.90 -1.55
C TYR A 76 -1.99 7.06 -0.05
N VAL A 77 -0.78 7.41 0.38
CA VAL A 77 -0.51 7.83 1.75
C VAL A 77 -0.67 9.35 1.80
N LYS A 78 -1.47 9.82 2.73
CA LYS A 78 -1.60 11.24 3.02
C LYS A 78 -1.00 11.55 4.38
N ILE A 79 -0.07 12.49 4.40
CA ILE A 79 0.50 13.05 5.62
C ILE A 79 -0.08 14.46 5.75
N THR A 80 -0.92 14.68 6.78
CA THR A 80 -1.72 15.90 6.89
C THR A 80 -1.08 17.00 7.70
N LYS A 81 -0.06 16.67 8.47
CA LYS A 81 0.63 17.64 9.33
C LYS A 81 2.13 17.44 9.24
N LYS A 82 2.83 18.57 9.36
CA LYS A 82 4.28 18.58 9.45
C LYS A 82 4.76 17.78 10.65
N THR A 83 5.71 16.87 10.44
CA THR A 83 6.41 16.23 11.55
C THR A 83 7.82 16.80 11.67
N PRO A 84 8.22 17.30 12.85
CA PRO A 84 9.59 17.74 13.08
C PRO A 84 10.55 16.58 13.33
N ILE A 85 10.03 15.36 13.45
CA ILE A 85 10.82 14.18 13.78
C ILE A 85 11.20 13.47 12.49
N PRO A 86 12.50 13.26 12.22
CA PRO A 86 12.94 12.49 11.06
C PRO A 86 12.36 11.08 11.11
N ALA A 87 11.80 10.62 9.98
CA ALA A 87 11.11 9.34 9.93
C ALA A 87 11.25 8.67 8.56
N TYR A 88 11.13 7.36 8.54
CA TYR A 88 10.94 6.59 7.31
C TYR A 88 9.46 6.30 7.10
N LEU A 89 9.02 6.43 5.87
CA LEU A 89 7.68 6.03 5.45
C LEU A 89 7.76 4.69 4.73
N TYR A 90 6.95 3.74 5.18
CA TYR A 90 6.90 2.39 4.60
C TYR A 90 5.49 2.06 4.13
N VAL A 91 5.42 1.18 3.13
CA VAL A 91 4.20 0.49 2.76
C VAL A 91 4.49 -1.00 2.71
N GLU A 92 3.63 -1.78 3.33
CA GLU A 92 3.62 -3.23 3.20
C GLU A 92 2.47 -3.63 2.29
N VAL A 93 2.74 -4.56 1.37
CA VAL A 93 1.73 -5.11 0.48
C VAL A 93 1.52 -6.58 0.81
N VAL A 94 0.31 -6.92 1.21
CA VAL A 94 -0.09 -8.30 1.53
C VAL A 94 -1.10 -8.76 0.49
N ASP A 95 -0.72 -9.77 -0.28
CA ASP A 95 -1.54 -10.35 -1.33
C ASP A 95 -1.98 -11.76 -0.91
N THR A 96 -3.25 -11.91 -0.56
CA THR A 96 -3.86 -13.21 -0.24
C THR A 96 -4.76 -13.71 -1.36
N THR A 97 -4.70 -13.10 -2.55
CA THR A 97 -5.43 -13.60 -3.71
C THR A 97 -4.88 -14.96 -4.16
N PRO A 98 -5.69 -15.79 -4.85
CA PRO A 98 -5.24 -17.09 -5.29
C PRO A 98 -3.99 -17.04 -6.15
N VAL A 99 -3.22 -18.12 -6.07
CA VAL A 99 -2.04 -18.35 -6.90
C VAL A 99 -2.42 -19.29 -8.03
N ILE A 100 -2.06 -18.95 -9.25
CA ILE A 100 -2.23 -19.76 -10.46
C ILE A 100 -0.86 -20.02 -11.10
N THR A 101 -0.77 -21.10 -11.86
CA THR A 101 0.43 -21.40 -12.65
C THR A 101 0.22 -20.95 -14.07
N VAL A 102 1.09 -20.05 -14.56
CA VAL A 102 1.08 -19.55 -15.93
C VAL A 102 2.46 -19.79 -16.52
N ASP A 103 2.53 -20.57 -17.59
CA ASP A 103 3.78 -20.93 -18.27
C ASP A 103 4.86 -21.46 -17.30
N GLY A 104 4.42 -22.32 -16.36
CA GLY A 104 5.31 -22.93 -15.36
C GLY A 104 5.70 -22.02 -14.20
N THR A 105 5.20 -20.80 -14.16
CA THR A 105 5.47 -19.83 -13.09
C THR A 105 4.24 -19.61 -12.22
N GLU A 106 4.42 -19.69 -10.91
CA GLU A 106 3.35 -19.37 -9.96
C GLU A 106 3.20 -17.86 -9.83
N LYS A 107 1.97 -17.37 -9.95
CA LYS A 107 1.61 -15.96 -9.82
C LYS A 107 0.28 -15.83 -9.13
N HIS A 108 0.11 -14.75 -8.36
CA HIS A 108 -1.22 -14.35 -7.90
C HIS A 108 -2.10 -13.95 -9.09
N ILE A 109 -3.40 -14.09 -8.95
CA ILE A 109 -4.36 -13.71 -10.00
C ILE A 109 -4.38 -12.20 -10.25
N ILE A 110 -3.97 -11.40 -9.26
CA ILE A 110 -3.88 -9.94 -9.38
C ILE A 110 -2.42 -9.55 -9.50
N SER A 111 -2.12 -8.71 -10.48
CA SER A 111 -0.81 -8.08 -10.63
C SER A 111 -0.91 -6.58 -10.44
N TYR A 112 0.14 -6.00 -9.88
CA TYR A 112 0.27 -4.56 -9.64
C TYR A 112 1.73 -4.16 -9.80
N LYS A 113 1.97 -2.88 -10.02
CA LYS A 113 3.31 -2.32 -10.10
C LYS A 113 3.45 -1.18 -9.10
N MET A 114 4.47 -1.26 -8.26
CA MET A 114 4.79 -0.18 -7.32
C MET A 114 5.30 1.05 -8.05
N GLY A 115 4.98 2.23 -7.53
CA GLY A 115 5.55 3.47 -8.03
C GLY A 115 7.07 3.49 -7.89
N ALA A 116 7.74 4.22 -8.78
CA ALA A 116 9.21 4.23 -8.87
C ALA A 116 9.90 4.75 -7.61
N ASP A 117 9.22 5.55 -6.80
CA ASP A 117 9.77 6.08 -5.55
C ASP A 117 9.76 5.08 -4.39
N TRP A 118 9.13 3.93 -4.56
CA TRP A 118 9.07 2.90 -3.53
C TRP A 118 10.18 1.87 -3.76
N ARG A 119 11.06 1.73 -2.78
CA ARG A 119 12.18 0.79 -2.82
C ARG A 119 11.89 -0.41 -1.94
N GLU A 120 12.00 -1.62 -2.49
CA GLU A 120 11.79 -2.82 -1.70
C GLU A 120 12.85 -2.95 -0.62
N VAL A 121 12.41 -3.24 0.60
CA VAL A 121 13.28 -3.57 1.73
C VAL A 121 13.30 -5.10 1.83
N THR A 122 14.25 -5.72 1.13
CA THR A 122 14.25 -7.17 0.92
C THR A 122 14.70 -7.98 2.14
N GLU A 123 15.48 -7.38 3.03
CA GLU A 123 16.01 -8.04 4.23
C GLU A 123 15.00 -8.18 5.37
N VAL A 124 13.83 -7.56 5.24
CA VAL A 124 12.79 -7.59 6.27
C VAL A 124 11.45 -7.92 5.65
N THR A 125 10.74 -8.86 6.25
CA THR A 125 9.35 -9.12 5.92
C THR A 125 8.45 -8.17 6.69
N GLY A 126 7.40 -7.67 6.07
CA GLY A 126 6.41 -6.83 6.73
C GLY A 126 5.77 -7.50 7.93
N ALA A 127 5.25 -6.71 8.86
CA ALA A 127 4.64 -7.19 10.10
C ALA A 127 3.44 -8.13 9.87
N ASN A 128 2.83 -8.07 8.70
CA ASN A 128 1.73 -8.94 8.29
C ASN A 128 2.17 -10.00 7.25
N GLY A 129 3.46 -10.26 7.16
CA GLY A 129 4.01 -11.25 6.24
C GLY A 129 4.12 -10.80 4.79
N GLY A 130 3.90 -9.52 4.49
CA GLY A 130 3.94 -8.97 3.15
C GLY A 130 5.30 -8.43 2.74
N LYS A 131 5.37 -7.98 1.49
CA LYS A 131 6.54 -7.28 0.96
C LYS A 131 6.57 -5.87 1.49
N LEU A 132 7.74 -5.44 1.93
CA LEU A 132 7.95 -4.12 2.52
C LEU A 132 8.67 -3.20 1.53
N TYR A 133 8.18 -1.97 1.45
CA TYR A 133 8.77 -0.91 0.63
C TYR A 133 8.99 0.34 1.47
N CYS A 134 10.07 1.06 1.21
CA CYS A 134 10.36 2.34 1.84
C CYS A 134 10.33 3.46 0.81
N TYR A 135 9.67 4.56 1.14
CA TYR A 135 9.56 5.71 0.25
C TYR A 135 10.92 6.37 0.06
N LYS A 136 11.38 6.41 -1.19
CA LYS A 136 12.68 6.95 -1.63
C LYS A 136 13.90 6.37 -0.90
N ASN A 137 13.71 5.38 -0.04
CA ASN A 137 14.76 4.82 0.82
C ASN A 137 15.51 5.89 1.63
N THR A 138 14.81 6.96 2.01
CA THR A 138 15.38 8.18 2.58
C THR A 138 14.58 8.62 3.80
N VAL A 139 15.29 9.12 4.80
CA VAL A 139 14.67 9.76 5.97
C VAL A 139 13.91 11.01 5.53
N LEU A 140 12.66 11.08 5.90
CA LEU A 140 11.82 12.24 5.67
C LEU A 140 11.97 13.22 6.84
N THR A 141 12.25 14.46 6.50
CA THR A 141 12.26 15.59 7.43
C THR A 141 11.27 16.62 6.92
N ASP A 142 10.51 17.24 7.79
CA ASP A 142 9.57 18.28 7.40
C ASP A 142 8.50 17.80 6.39
N THR A 143 7.74 16.78 6.78
CA THR A 143 6.82 16.04 5.90
C THR A 143 5.41 16.64 5.82
N GLY A 144 5.23 17.93 6.01
CA GLY A 144 3.90 18.55 6.03
C GLY A 144 3.13 18.36 4.73
N ASP A 145 1.86 18.01 4.84
CA ASP A 145 0.86 17.98 3.77
C ASP A 145 1.33 17.30 2.47
N MET A 146 1.70 16.04 2.57
CA MET A 146 2.12 15.23 1.44
C MET A 146 1.02 14.25 1.03
N GLN A 147 0.88 14.04 -0.27
CA GLN A 147 0.05 12.96 -0.83
C GLN A 147 0.92 12.12 -1.75
N ILE A 148 1.12 10.85 -1.40
CA ILE A 148 2.08 9.98 -2.05
C ILE A 148 1.34 8.76 -2.59
N TYR A 149 1.26 8.63 -3.92
CA TYR A 149 0.68 7.43 -4.54
C TYR A 149 1.60 6.24 -4.38
N ILE A 150 1.01 5.07 -4.20
CA ILE A 150 1.74 3.82 -3.95
C ILE A 150 2.03 3.08 -5.26
N LEU A 151 1.06 3.04 -6.16
CA LEU A 151 1.17 2.28 -7.40
C LEU A 151 1.64 3.17 -8.55
N ASP A 152 2.32 2.54 -9.50
CA ASP A 152 2.72 3.18 -10.75
C ASP A 152 1.51 3.70 -11.51
N GLY A 153 1.61 4.91 -12.05
CA GLY A 153 0.50 5.60 -12.67
C GLY A 153 -0.26 6.54 -11.73
N GLY A 154 -0.03 6.44 -10.41
CA GLY A 154 -0.63 7.35 -9.42
C GLY A 154 -2.15 7.35 -9.45
N ALA A 155 -2.74 8.50 -9.78
CA ALA A 155 -4.20 8.66 -9.87
C ALA A 155 -4.83 7.78 -10.98
N ASP A 156 -4.04 7.38 -11.98
CA ASP A 156 -4.47 6.56 -13.11
C ASP A 156 -3.98 5.11 -12.99
N ALA A 157 -3.46 4.72 -11.82
CA ALA A 157 -2.97 3.38 -11.59
C ALA A 157 -4.07 2.33 -11.72
N VAL A 158 -3.66 1.13 -12.11
CA VAL A 158 -4.54 -0.03 -12.22
C VAL A 158 -3.92 -1.25 -11.56
N VAL A 159 -4.76 -2.18 -11.16
CA VAL A 159 -4.39 -3.57 -10.91
C VAL A 159 -5.00 -4.42 -12.01
N THR A 160 -4.32 -5.48 -12.39
CA THR A 160 -4.74 -6.33 -13.52
C THR A 160 -5.11 -7.71 -13.01
N VAL A 161 -6.26 -8.22 -13.45
CA VAL A 161 -6.67 -9.60 -13.20
C VAL A 161 -6.11 -10.47 -14.31
N SER A 162 -5.45 -11.58 -13.95
CA SER A 162 -4.89 -12.51 -14.94
C SER A 162 -5.96 -13.01 -15.91
N ASP A 163 -5.64 -13.09 -17.20
CA ASP A 163 -6.50 -13.69 -18.22
C ASP A 163 -6.55 -15.21 -18.14
N SER A 164 -5.59 -15.82 -17.44
CA SER A 164 -5.57 -17.26 -17.16
C SER A 164 -6.38 -17.63 -15.92
N TYR A 165 -6.95 -16.64 -15.22
CA TYR A 165 -7.81 -16.87 -14.07
C TYR A 165 -9.16 -17.42 -14.53
N LEU A 166 -9.57 -18.52 -13.89
CA LEU A 166 -10.91 -19.06 -14.05
C LEU A 166 -11.75 -18.63 -12.85
N ALA A 167 -12.98 -18.25 -13.06
CA ALA A 167 -13.87 -17.76 -12.01
C ALA A 167 -13.88 -18.69 -10.78
N TYR A 168 -13.76 -18.13 -9.60
CA TYR A 168 -13.84 -18.84 -8.33
C TYR A 168 -14.73 -18.06 -7.34
N LYS A 169 -15.04 -18.67 -6.20
CA LYS A 169 -16.12 -18.17 -5.35
C LYS A 169 -15.66 -17.48 -4.07
N ASP A 170 -14.41 -17.39 -3.78
CA ASP A 170 -13.99 -16.91 -2.47
C ASP A 170 -14.02 -15.39 -2.41
N SER A 171 -14.58 -14.84 -1.34
CA SER A 171 -14.71 -13.41 -1.11
C SER A 171 -13.70 -12.86 -0.10
N ASP A 172 -12.87 -13.70 0.53
CA ASP A 172 -11.92 -13.27 1.55
C ASP A 172 -10.55 -12.91 0.99
N ASP A 173 -10.36 -13.11 -0.31
CA ASP A 173 -9.10 -12.81 -0.97
C ASP A 173 -8.90 -11.31 -1.12
N LYS A 174 -7.71 -10.85 -0.75
CA LYS A 174 -7.42 -9.43 -0.63
C LYS A 174 -6.05 -9.07 -1.15
N LEU A 175 -5.97 -7.87 -1.71
CA LEU A 175 -4.73 -7.12 -1.82
C LEU A 175 -4.82 -5.99 -0.80
N THR A 176 -3.98 -6.04 0.24
CA THR A 176 -4.04 -5.11 1.36
C THR A 176 -2.75 -4.31 1.44
N PHE A 177 -2.89 -3.01 1.61
CA PHE A 177 -1.78 -2.10 1.86
C PHE A 177 -1.80 -1.68 3.31
N TYR A 178 -0.62 -1.63 3.93
CA TYR A 178 -0.41 -1.08 5.26
C TYR A 178 0.64 0.01 5.14
N ALA A 179 0.43 1.13 5.81
CA ALA A 179 1.41 2.22 5.85
C ALA A 179 1.97 2.38 7.25
N TYR A 180 3.26 2.66 7.35
CA TYR A 180 3.97 2.84 8.60
C TYR A 180 4.82 4.11 8.51
N LEU A 181 4.85 4.88 9.57
CA LEU A 181 5.76 6.01 9.71
C LEU A 181 6.54 5.81 11.02
N TYR A 182 7.83 5.49 10.90
CA TYR A 182 8.67 5.19 12.04
C TYR A 182 9.80 6.20 12.17
N GLU A 183 10.02 6.70 13.38
CA GLU A 183 11.13 7.59 13.68
C GLU A 183 12.47 6.96 13.29
N ALA A 184 13.25 7.69 12.50
CA ALA A 184 14.61 7.30 12.18
C ALA A 184 15.55 7.71 13.31
N TYR A 185 16.40 6.80 13.74
CA TYR A 185 17.42 7.10 14.74
C TYR A 185 18.82 7.09 14.11
N LYS A 186 19.71 7.87 14.71
CA LYS A 186 21.11 7.91 14.26
C LYS A 186 21.93 6.83 14.94
N LYS A 187 22.71 6.10 14.16
CA LYS A 187 23.72 5.14 14.64
C LYS A 187 25.02 5.86 15.02
N THR A 188 25.34 6.92 14.29
CA THR A 188 26.50 7.79 14.53
C THR A 188 26.05 9.25 14.38
N GLU A 189 26.96 10.19 14.64
CA GLU A 189 26.65 11.62 14.51
C GLU A 189 26.19 12.03 13.11
N SER A 190 26.60 11.28 12.09
CA SER A 190 26.34 11.63 10.70
C SER A 190 25.49 10.62 9.95
N GLU A 191 25.11 9.49 10.57
CA GLU A 191 24.49 8.38 9.87
C GLU A 191 23.24 7.87 10.58
N TYR A 192 22.12 7.84 9.86
CA TYR A 192 20.90 7.19 10.32
C TYR A 192 20.99 5.67 10.17
N ALA A 193 20.32 4.94 11.04
CA ALA A 193 20.06 3.53 10.83
C ALA A 193 19.31 3.33 9.50
N LEU A 194 19.56 2.22 8.86
CA LEU A 194 18.95 1.89 7.56
C LEU A 194 17.44 1.61 7.71
N PRO A 195 16.65 1.77 6.64
CA PRO A 195 15.21 1.51 6.69
C PRO A 195 14.84 0.14 7.25
N GLY A 196 15.55 -0.91 6.85
CA GLY A 196 15.29 -2.26 7.36
C GLY A 196 15.57 -2.41 8.85
N GLU A 197 16.61 -1.77 9.36
CA GLU A 197 16.94 -1.77 10.79
C GLU A 197 15.86 -1.08 11.61
N VAL A 198 15.42 0.10 11.16
CA VAL A 198 14.37 0.87 11.86
C VAL A 198 13.06 0.10 11.85
N TYR A 199 12.68 -0.48 10.71
CA TYR A 199 11.45 -1.26 10.63
C TYR A 199 11.50 -2.50 11.54
N SER A 200 12.59 -3.24 11.53
CA SER A 200 12.75 -4.44 12.37
C SER A 200 12.58 -4.15 13.85
N GLN A 201 13.06 -3.01 14.32
CA GLN A 201 12.91 -2.62 15.72
C GLN A 201 11.47 -2.29 16.08
N ASN A 202 10.68 -1.77 15.14
CA ASN A 202 9.31 -1.33 15.39
C ASN A 202 8.25 -2.38 15.04
N LYS A 203 8.61 -3.38 14.26
CA LYS A 203 7.73 -4.35 13.64
C LYS A 203 6.76 -5.05 14.60
N ASN A 204 7.18 -5.30 15.83
CA ASN A 204 6.42 -6.06 16.81
C ASN A 204 5.79 -5.20 17.93
N THR A 205 5.70 -3.90 17.73
CA THR A 205 5.12 -2.99 18.72
C THR A 205 3.68 -2.58 18.42
#